data_dd55df7673f1fddb66232341e5b4c19e
#
_entry.id   dd55df7673f1fddb66232341e5b4c19e
#
_cell.length_a   1.000
_cell.length_b   1.000
_cell.length_c   1.000
_cell.angle_alpha   90.00
_cell.angle_beta   90.00
_cell.angle_gamma   90.00
#
_symmetry.space_group_name_H-M   'P 1'
#
loop_
_entity.id
_entity.type
_entity.pdbx_description
1 polymer ?
#
loop_
_entity_poly.entity_id
_entity_poly.type
_entity_poly.pdbx_seq_one_letter_code
_entity_poly.pdbx_strand_id
1 'polypeptide(L)'
;MTDAVKSVLPGFNVLLMGPAGTGKTHSIGTLVDAGVEVFYLALEPGLEALLGYYTDSGKAIPDNLHWHTLKAPQANFADLLDAATKVNQLSLDSLAKMQDPSRSKHNQFIELLKALNDFPDDRTGKSFGAVNSWTPSRCLVIDGMTGLNRAAMSLVIGGKPVKSQSDWGIAQDQIEKLLRMLCDACPCHMVVIAHIERETDMILGGVKLMVASLGKALAPKIPAMFSDVILATRQGTKWTWDTANVQADLKTRNLPIKGDNEPSFGPIVAKWKARGGVL
;
A
#
# COMPACT_ATOMS: atom_id res chain seq x y z
N MET A 1 -16.72 33.21 -26.78
CA MET A 1 -16.80 32.76 -25.38
C MET A 1 -16.02 31.48 -25.33
N THR A 2 -14.79 31.50 -24.81
CA THR A 2 -13.97 30.31 -24.64
C THR A 2 -14.51 29.54 -23.46
N ASP A 3 -15.08 28.35 -23.72
CA ASP A 3 -15.41 27.41 -22.67
C ASP A 3 -14.15 27.13 -21.84
N ALA A 4 -14.12 27.67 -20.63
CA ALA A 4 -13.07 27.34 -19.69
C ALA A 4 -13.21 25.84 -19.41
N VAL A 5 -12.27 25.05 -19.90
CA VAL A 5 -12.12 23.63 -19.56
C VAL A 5 -12.08 23.58 -18.03
N LYS A 6 -13.18 23.17 -17.39
CA LYS A 6 -13.19 22.93 -15.96
C LYS A 6 -12.16 21.82 -15.69
N SER A 7 -11.01 22.19 -15.14
CA SER A 7 -10.03 21.21 -14.71
C SER A 7 -10.69 20.30 -13.68
N VAL A 8 -10.86 19.04 -14.03
CA VAL A 8 -11.39 18.04 -13.08
C VAL A 8 -10.38 17.94 -11.93
N LEU A 9 -10.85 18.14 -10.71
CA LEU A 9 -9.99 18.00 -9.52
C LEU A 9 -9.47 16.55 -9.46
N PRO A 10 -8.15 16.31 -9.41
CA PRO A 10 -7.62 14.96 -9.30
C PRO A 10 -8.06 14.29 -8.00
N GLY A 11 -8.00 12.98 -7.98
CA GLY A 11 -8.28 12.19 -6.79
C GLY A 11 -7.35 12.55 -5.62
N PHE A 12 -7.78 12.24 -4.41
CA PHE A 12 -6.90 12.31 -3.23
C PHE A 12 -5.98 11.09 -3.16
N ASN A 13 -4.79 11.29 -2.60
CA ASN A 13 -3.82 10.24 -2.34
C ASN A 13 -3.60 10.13 -0.83
N VAL A 14 -3.94 8.98 -0.23
CA VAL A 14 -3.85 8.74 1.21
C VAL A 14 -2.83 7.66 1.51
N LEU A 15 -1.87 7.95 2.40
CA LEU A 15 -1.05 6.97 3.08
C LEU A 15 -1.68 6.70 4.47
N LEU A 16 -2.26 5.53 4.63
CA LEU A 16 -2.84 5.08 5.90
C LEU A 16 -1.86 4.13 6.58
N MET A 17 -1.09 4.63 7.53
CA MET A 17 -0.08 3.84 8.23
C MET A 17 -0.45 3.59 9.68
N GLY A 18 0.11 2.54 10.28
CA GLY A 18 -0.13 2.23 11.70
C GLY A 18 0.22 0.78 12.04
N PRO A 19 0.23 0.43 13.34
CA PRO A 19 0.46 -0.95 13.80
C PRO A 19 -0.57 -1.95 13.24
N ALA A 20 -0.27 -3.24 13.33
CA ALA A 20 -1.26 -4.28 13.05
C ALA A 20 -2.46 -4.16 14.02
N GLY A 21 -3.65 -4.55 13.56
CA GLY A 21 -4.87 -4.52 14.38
C GLY A 21 -5.46 -3.12 14.63
N THR A 22 -5.04 -2.08 13.90
CA THR A 22 -5.59 -0.72 14.00
C THR A 22 -6.73 -0.43 13.03
N GLY A 23 -7.32 -1.46 12.41
CA GLY A 23 -8.51 -1.34 11.58
C GLY A 23 -8.28 -0.69 10.20
N LYS A 24 -7.04 -0.58 9.72
CA LYS A 24 -6.72 0.06 8.43
C LYS A 24 -7.48 -0.55 7.26
N THR A 25 -7.36 -1.86 7.07
CA THR A 25 -8.03 -2.59 5.98
C THR A 25 -9.55 -2.56 6.13
N HIS A 26 -10.06 -2.77 7.35
CA HIS A 26 -11.49 -2.68 7.66
C HIS A 26 -12.09 -1.31 7.30
N SER A 27 -11.36 -0.22 7.55
CA SER A 27 -11.85 1.14 7.25
C SER A 27 -12.05 1.43 5.76
N ILE A 28 -11.47 0.62 4.85
CA ILE A 28 -11.71 0.74 3.40
C ILE A 28 -13.20 0.54 3.05
N GLY A 29 -13.94 -0.24 3.83
CA GLY A 29 -15.39 -0.36 3.67
C GLY A 29 -16.12 0.99 3.71
N THR A 30 -15.64 1.93 4.54
CA THR A 30 -16.23 3.29 4.62
C THR A 30 -15.99 4.12 3.35
N LEU A 31 -14.97 3.79 2.55
CA LEU A 31 -14.73 4.42 1.25
C LEU A 31 -15.72 3.93 0.21
N VAL A 32 -16.02 2.63 0.23
CA VAL A 32 -17.06 2.02 -0.62
C VAL A 32 -18.44 2.60 -0.26
N ASP A 33 -18.75 2.72 1.04
CA ASP A 33 -20.01 3.30 1.54
C ASP A 33 -20.15 4.80 1.18
N ALA A 34 -19.04 5.51 0.97
CA ALA A 34 -19.04 6.90 0.49
C ALA A 34 -19.34 7.02 -1.02
N GLY A 35 -19.61 5.91 -1.71
CA GLY A 35 -20.00 5.84 -3.11
C GLY A 35 -18.85 5.81 -4.10
N VAL A 36 -17.63 5.55 -3.65
CA VAL A 36 -16.44 5.37 -4.52
C VAL A 36 -16.42 3.93 -5.03
N GLU A 37 -16.11 3.72 -6.31
CA GLU A 37 -15.81 2.38 -6.86
C GLU A 37 -14.40 1.99 -6.46
N VAL A 38 -14.27 1.00 -5.57
CA VAL A 38 -13.01 0.64 -4.91
C VAL A 38 -12.42 -0.62 -5.53
N PHE A 39 -11.14 -0.54 -5.88
CA PHE A 39 -10.33 -1.62 -6.43
C PHE A 39 -9.21 -1.95 -5.42
N TYR A 40 -9.41 -3.03 -4.68
CA TYR A 40 -8.51 -3.45 -3.63
C TYR A 40 -7.48 -4.45 -4.16
N LEU A 41 -6.21 -4.06 -4.14
CA LEU A 41 -5.09 -4.88 -4.56
C LEU A 41 -4.40 -5.46 -3.32
N ALA A 42 -4.62 -6.74 -3.05
CA ALA A 42 -4.06 -7.43 -1.90
C ALA A 42 -2.66 -7.96 -2.22
N LEU A 43 -1.65 -7.42 -1.55
CA LEU A 43 -0.26 -7.92 -1.55
C LEU A 43 0.06 -8.71 -0.28
N GLU A 44 -0.83 -8.66 0.70
CA GLU A 44 -0.76 -9.32 2.00
C GLU A 44 -2.10 -9.95 2.34
N PRO A 45 -2.14 -10.94 3.24
CA PRO A 45 -3.39 -11.42 3.81
C PRO A 45 -4.14 -10.28 4.50
N GLY A 46 -5.43 -10.13 4.26
CA GLY A 46 -6.22 -9.05 4.86
C GLY A 46 -7.55 -8.79 4.18
N LEU A 47 -7.79 -9.40 3.01
CA LEU A 47 -9.05 -9.23 2.28
C LEU A 47 -10.27 -9.60 3.15
N GLU A 48 -10.14 -10.63 3.99
CA GLU A 48 -11.19 -11.04 4.93
C GLU A 48 -11.58 -9.94 5.91
N ALA A 49 -10.65 -9.06 6.32
CA ALA A 49 -10.96 -7.94 7.19
C ALA A 49 -11.78 -6.85 6.48
N LEU A 50 -11.59 -6.67 5.18
CA LEU A 50 -12.40 -5.78 4.36
C LEU A 50 -13.78 -6.39 4.11
N LEU A 51 -13.86 -7.66 3.76
CA LEU A 51 -15.13 -8.35 3.56
C LEU A 51 -15.93 -8.45 4.85
N GLY A 52 -15.26 -8.67 6.01
CA GLY A 52 -15.83 -8.66 7.34
C GLY A 52 -16.54 -7.36 7.71
N TYR A 53 -16.12 -6.22 7.17
CA TYR A 53 -16.84 -4.94 7.35
C TYR A 53 -18.32 -5.05 6.98
N TYR A 54 -18.64 -5.83 5.95
CA TYR A 54 -20.03 -6.07 5.51
C TYR A 54 -20.61 -7.32 6.14
N THR A 55 -19.91 -8.46 6.06
CA THR A 55 -20.47 -9.77 6.42
C THR A 55 -20.74 -9.91 7.92
N ASP A 56 -19.91 -9.32 8.80
CA ASP A 56 -20.10 -9.36 10.25
C ASP A 56 -21.35 -8.56 10.70
N SER A 57 -21.78 -7.60 9.88
CA SER A 57 -23.01 -6.85 10.08
C SER A 57 -24.21 -7.39 9.27
N GLY A 58 -24.05 -8.57 8.64
CA GLY A 58 -25.11 -9.21 7.84
C GLY A 58 -25.44 -8.48 6.52
N LYS A 59 -24.55 -7.59 6.07
CA LYS A 59 -24.75 -6.86 4.81
C LYS A 59 -24.15 -7.64 3.63
N ALA A 60 -24.76 -7.50 2.46
CA ALA A 60 -24.18 -7.99 1.22
C ALA A 60 -22.94 -7.15 0.85
N ILE A 61 -21.96 -7.79 0.22
CA ILE A 61 -20.80 -7.09 -0.34
C ILE A 61 -21.27 -6.25 -1.53
N PRO A 62 -21.04 -4.91 -1.52
CA PRO A 62 -21.54 -4.01 -2.56
C PRO A 62 -20.88 -4.27 -3.93
N ASP A 63 -21.59 -3.91 -5.01
CA ASP A 63 -21.09 -4.13 -6.37
C ASP A 63 -19.95 -3.19 -6.77
N ASN A 64 -19.79 -2.06 -6.07
CA ASN A 64 -18.69 -1.11 -6.27
C ASN A 64 -17.41 -1.48 -5.49
N LEU A 65 -17.30 -2.71 -4.98
CA LEU A 65 -16.08 -3.26 -4.38
C LEU A 65 -15.54 -4.39 -5.25
N HIS A 66 -14.34 -4.19 -5.76
CA HIS A 66 -13.57 -5.13 -6.57
C HIS A 66 -12.26 -5.46 -5.88
N TRP A 67 -11.70 -6.64 -6.12
CA TRP A 67 -10.39 -6.99 -5.57
C TRP A 67 -9.58 -7.89 -6.48
N HIS A 68 -8.29 -7.80 -6.34
CA HIS A 68 -7.33 -8.74 -6.93
C HIS A 68 -6.26 -9.11 -5.90
N THR A 69 -5.97 -10.41 -5.79
CA THR A 69 -4.99 -10.94 -4.85
C THR A 69 -3.72 -11.38 -5.57
N LEU A 70 -2.64 -10.66 -5.36
CA LEU A 70 -1.32 -11.03 -5.85
C LEU A 70 -0.64 -12.01 -4.89
N LYS A 71 -0.72 -13.28 -5.24
CA LYS A 71 -0.07 -14.34 -4.45
C LYS A 71 1.44 -14.27 -4.59
N ALA A 72 2.15 -14.27 -3.45
CA ALA A 72 3.58 -14.52 -3.46
C ALA A 72 3.88 -15.92 -3.99
N PRO A 73 5.04 -16.15 -4.65
CA PRO A 73 5.46 -17.50 -5.01
C PRO A 73 5.42 -18.39 -3.78
N GLN A 74 4.70 -19.49 -3.87
CA GLN A 74 4.62 -20.45 -2.77
C GLN A 74 5.88 -21.32 -2.78
N ALA A 75 6.74 -21.15 -1.76
CA ALA A 75 7.77 -22.13 -1.47
C ALA A 75 7.10 -23.35 -0.81
N ASN A 76 7.40 -24.53 -1.28
CA ASN A 76 7.04 -25.77 -0.57
C ASN A 76 8.11 -26.07 0.50
N PHE A 77 7.81 -27.00 1.42
CA PHE A 77 8.75 -27.35 2.48
C PHE A 77 10.06 -27.94 1.95
N ALA A 78 10.04 -28.62 0.78
CA ALA A 78 11.25 -29.14 0.17
C ALA A 78 12.18 -28.02 -0.33
N ASP A 79 11.63 -26.97 -0.95
CA ASP A 79 12.39 -25.79 -1.36
C ASP A 79 13.00 -25.05 -0.14
N LEU A 80 12.25 -24.95 0.95
CA LEU A 80 12.73 -24.35 2.20
C LEU A 80 13.84 -25.19 2.84
N LEU A 81 13.72 -26.50 2.83
CA LEU A 81 14.74 -27.43 3.35
C LEU A 81 16.03 -27.34 2.52
N ASP A 82 15.91 -27.35 1.19
CA ASP A 82 17.07 -27.20 0.30
C ASP A 82 17.80 -25.86 0.53
N ALA A 83 17.03 -24.76 0.62
CA ALA A 83 17.59 -23.44 0.91
C ALA A 83 18.30 -23.40 2.28
N ALA A 84 17.67 -23.93 3.32
CA ALA A 84 18.24 -24.00 4.66
C ALA A 84 19.50 -24.86 4.71
N THR A 85 19.50 -26.00 4.00
CA THR A 85 20.66 -26.90 3.90
C THR A 85 21.85 -26.19 3.24
N LYS A 86 21.62 -25.45 2.14
CA LYS A 86 22.67 -24.65 1.48
C LYS A 86 23.24 -23.59 2.39
N VAL A 87 22.38 -22.87 3.14
CA VAL A 87 22.83 -21.86 4.12
C VAL A 87 23.67 -22.50 5.21
N ASN A 88 23.32 -23.71 5.67
CA ASN A 88 24.05 -24.41 6.72
C ASN A 88 25.40 -24.97 6.27
N GLN A 89 25.54 -25.33 4.99
CA GLN A 89 26.75 -26.02 4.48
C GLN A 89 27.76 -25.10 3.83
N LEU A 90 27.36 -23.90 3.37
CA LEU A 90 28.21 -23.02 2.59
C LEU A 90 28.73 -21.85 3.43
N SER A 91 29.96 -21.40 3.11
CA SER A 91 30.52 -20.18 3.67
C SER A 91 29.75 -18.94 3.18
N LEU A 92 29.84 -17.83 3.93
CA LEU A 92 29.21 -16.56 3.54
C LEU A 92 29.67 -16.09 2.15
N ASP A 93 30.95 -16.26 1.81
CA ASP A 93 31.49 -15.89 0.49
C ASP A 93 30.88 -16.75 -0.63
N SER A 94 30.69 -18.04 -0.38
CA SER A 94 30.03 -18.94 -1.33
C SER A 94 28.55 -18.57 -1.52
N LEU A 95 27.84 -18.28 -0.43
CA LEU A 95 26.46 -17.82 -0.47
C LEU A 95 26.30 -16.48 -1.21
N ALA A 96 27.22 -15.54 -1.02
CA ALA A 96 27.20 -14.25 -1.69
C ALA A 96 27.41 -14.36 -3.22
N LYS A 97 28.13 -15.38 -3.68
CA LYS A 97 28.41 -15.64 -5.10
C LYS A 97 27.31 -16.48 -5.77
N MET A 98 26.36 -17.04 -5.00
CA MET A 98 25.29 -17.85 -5.57
C MET A 98 24.40 -17.01 -6.47
N GLN A 99 24.10 -17.54 -7.65
CA GLN A 99 23.05 -17.02 -8.52
C GLN A 99 21.77 -17.85 -8.31
N ASP A 100 20.62 -17.19 -8.42
CA ASP A 100 19.34 -17.90 -8.40
C ASP A 100 18.96 -18.35 -9.81
N PRO A 101 19.00 -19.67 -10.11
CA PRO A 101 18.58 -20.20 -11.42
C PRO A 101 17.06 -20.08 -11.64
N SER A 102 16.30 -19.85 -10.55
CA SER A 102 14.83 -19.76 -10.60
C SER A 102 14.33 -18.30 -10.47
N ARG A 103 15.17 -17.31 -10.79
CA ARG A 103 14.83 -15.88 -10.67
C ARG A 103 13.50 -15.51 -11.35
N SER A 104 13.13 -16.17 -12.43
CA SER A 104 11.85 -15.97 -13.13
C SER A 104 10.63 -16.33 -12.30
N LYS A 105 10.76 -17.15 -11.23
CA LYS A 105 9.67 -17.44 -10.29
C LYS A 105 9.38 -16.27 -9.35
N HIS A 106 10.30 -15.31 -9.23
CA HIS A 106 10.17 -14.13 -8.38
C HIS A 106 9.62 -12.93 -9.15
N ASN A 107 8.50 -13.12 -9.81
CA ASN A 107 7.88 -12.16 -10.73
C ASN A 107 6.72 -11.35 -10.13
N GLN A 108 6.48 -11.46 -8.82
CA GLN A 108 5.31 -10.80 -8.17
C GLN A 108 5.23 -9.30 -8.45
N PHE A 109 6.36 -8.59 -8.52
CA PHE A 109 6.37 -7.18 -8.88
C PHE A 109 5.98 -6.94 -10.35
N ILE A 110 6.34 -7.85 -11.25
CA ILE A 110 5.92 -7.80 -12.65
C ILE A 110 4.41 -8.05 -12.76
N GLU A 111 3.89 -9.03 -12.03
CA GLU A 111 2.44 -9.32 -12.01
C GLU A 111 1.66 -8.13 -11.41
N LEU A 112 2.22 -7.44 -10.40
CA LEU A 112 1.67 -6.19 -9.90
C LEU A 112 1.55 -5.15 -11.02
N LEU A 113 2.61 -4.91 -11.79
CA LEU A 113 2.60 -3.94 -12.88
C LEU A 113 1.61 -4.33 -13.99
N LYS A 114 1.46 -5.63 -14.29
CA LYS A 114 0.44 -6.12 -15.21
C LYS A 114 -0.97 -5.85 -14.70
N ALA A 115 -1.23 -6.13 -13.41
CA ALA A 115 -2.51 -5.85 -12.79
C ALA A 115 -2.85 -4.35 -12.75
N LEU A 116 -1.86 -3.47 -12.59
CA LEU A 116 -2.06 -2.02 -12.69
C LEU A 116 -2.27 -1.53 -14.13
N ASN A 117 -1.72 -2.23 -15.12
CA ASN A 117 -1.92 -1.93 -16.53
C ASN A 117 -3.26 -2.44 -17.08
N ASP A 118 -3.83 -3.46 -16.47
CA ASP A 118 -5.16 -3.99 -16.77
C ASP A 118 -5.70 -4.71 -15.55
N PHE A 119 -6.50 -3.99 -14.72
CA PHE A 119 -6.90 -4.47 -13.39
C PHE A 119 -7.88 -5.63 -13.49
N PRO A 120 -7.49 -6.85 -13.09
CA PRO A 120 -8.39 -7.99 -13.06
C PRO A 120 -9.19 -8.00 -11.76
N ASP A 121 -10.47 -8.33 -11.82
CA ASP A 121 -11.32 -8.49 -10.65
C ASP A 121 -11.52 -9.98 -10.36
N ASP A 122 -11.00 -10.46 -9.23
CA ASP A 122 -11.14 -11.87 -8.82
C ASP A 122 -12.59 -12.24 -8.48
N ARG A 123 -13.44 -11.25 -8.17
CA ARG A 123 -14.85 -11.47 -7.85
C ARG A 123 -15.68 -11.82 -9.08
N THR A 124 -15.47 -11.10 -10.18
CA THR A 124 -16.31 -11.20 -11.38
C THR A 124 -15.61 -11.77 -12.58
N GLY A 125 -14.28 -11.88 -12.53
CA GLY A 125 -13.45 -12.27 -13.66
C GLY A 125 -13.35 -11.20 -14.76
N LYS A 126 -13.84 -9.98 -14.51
CA LYS A 126 -13.78 -8.87 -15.46
C LYS A 126 -12.45 -8.14 -15.36
N SER A 127 -12.06 -7.47 -16.44
CA SER A 127 -10.99 -6.49 -16.46
C SER A 127 -11.57 -5.07 -16.46
N PHE A 128 -10.87 -4.16 -15.76
CA PHE A 128 -11.27 -2.76 -15.60
C PHE A 128 -10.28 -1.78 -16.25
N GLY A 129 -9.34 -2.29 -17.06
CA GLY A 129 -8.36 -1.51 -17.80
C GLY A 129 -7.26 -0.92 -16.93
N ALA A 130 -6.47 -0.04 -17.52
CA ALA A 130 -5.28 0.53 -16.90
C ALA A 130 -5.65 1.59 -15.85
N VAL A 131 -5.05 1.49 -14.65
CA VAL A 131 -5.30 2.38 -13.50
C VAL A 131 -5.04 3.86 -13.84
N ASN A 132 -4.05 4.14 -14.66
CA ASN A 132 -3.71 5.51 -15.08
C ASN A 132 -4.75 6.15 -16.01
N SER A 133 -5.71 5.37 -16.52
CA SER A 133 -6.84 5.87 -17.33
C SER A 133 -8.12 6.07 -16.50
N TRP A 134 -8.12 5.71 -15.22
CA TRP A 134 -9.30 5.82 -14.37
C TRP A 134 -9.59 7.27 -13.98
N THR A 135 -10.88 7.54 -13.73
CA THR A 135 -11.35 8.84 -13.25
C THR A 135 -11.44 8.85 -11.71
N PRO A 136 -11.66 9.99 -11.07
CA PRO A 136 -11.88 10.07 -9.63
C PRO A 136 -13.14 9.36 -9.10
N SER A 137 -13.99 8.78 -9.96
CA SER A 137 -15.04 7.87 -9.50
C SER A 137 -14.48 6.57 -8.90
N ARG A 138 -13.21 6.26 -9.20
CA ARG A 138 -12.50 5.06 -8.79
C ARG A 138 -11.41 5.33 -7.78
N CYS A 139 -11.15 4.34 -6.93
CA CYS A 139 -10.04 4.34 -6.00
C CYS A 139 -9.24 3.05 -6.11
N LEU A 140 -7.93 3.17 -6.32
CA LEU A 140 -7.01 2.06 -6.12
C LEU A 140 -6.60 2.00 -4.65
N VAL A 141 -6.75 0.85 -4.02
CA VAL A 141 -6.22 0.56 -2.67
C VAL A 141 -5.12 -0.49 -2.80
N ILE A 142 -3.92 -0.18 -2.33
CA ILE A 142 -2.79 -1.13 -2.25
C ILE A 142 -2.63 -1.56 -0.79
N ASP A 143 -2.92 -2.81 -0.50
CA ASP A 143 -2.73 -3.41 0.83
C ASP A 143 -1.76 -4.60 0.73
N GLY A 144 -0.45 -4.48 1.10
CA GLY A 144 0.16 -3.43 1.89
C GLY A 144 1.60 -3.18 1.43
N MET A 145 2.16 -2.15 2.03
CA MET A 145 3.52 -1.70 1.71
C MET A 145 4.59 -2.77 1.96
N THR A 146 4.42 -3.63 2.95
CA THR A 146 5.36 -4.72 3.25
C THR A 146 5.38 -5.77 2.12
N GLY A 147 4.21 -6.09 1.56
CA GLY A 147 4.11 -6.97 0.38
C GLY A 147 4.79 -6.36 -0.84
N LEU A 148 4.60 -5.05 -1.06
CA LEU A 148 5.26 -4.29 -2.12
C LEU A 148 6.79 -4.32 -1.95
N ASN A 149 7.29 -4.09 -0.74
CA ASN A 149 8.72 -4.17 -0.40
C ASN A 149 9.31 -5.54 -0.74
N ARG A 150 8.61 -6.62 -0.35
CA ARG A 150 9.03 -7.99 -0.67
C ARG A 150 9.05 -8.26 -2.17
N ALA A 151 8.01 -7.85 -2.88
CA ALA A 151 7.90 -8.04 -4.32
C ALA A 151 9.05 -7.33 -5.07
N ALA A 152 9.34 -6.07 -4.72
CA ALA A 152 10.43 -5.30 -5.32
C ALA A 152 11.81 -5.89 -5.01
N MET A 153 12.05 -6.32 -3.76
CA MET A 153 13.31 -6.98 -3.40
C MET A 153 13.45 -8.31 -4.14
N SER A 154 12.41 -9.14 -4.18
CA SER A 154 12.44 -10.43 -4.87
C SER A 154 12.69 -10.29 -6.38
N LEU A 155 12.15 -9.24 -7.01
CA LEU A 155 12.46 -8.92 -8.41
C LEU A 155 13.96 -8.77 -8.65
N VAL A 156 14.68 -8.15 -7.70
CA VAL A 156 16.11 -7.84 -7.85
C VAL A 156 16.98 -9.04 -7.53
N ILE A 157 16.73 -9.71 -6.40
CA ILE A 157 17.60 -10.77 -5.90
C ILE A 157 17.15 -12.19 -6.28
N GLY A 158 15.87 -12.40 -6.60
CA GLY A 158 15.30 -13.75 -6.70
C GLY A 158 15.40 -14.49 -5.37
N GLY A 159 15.87 -15.71 -5.40
CA GLY A 159 16.14 -16.56 -4.23
C GLY A 159 17.56 -16.43 -3.65
N LYS A 160 18.34 -15.44 -4.04
CA LYS A 160 19.69 -15.22 -3.49
C LYS A 160 19.66 -15.08 -1.96
N PRO A 161 20.46 -15.83 -1.20
CA PRO A 161 20.44 -15.77 0.26
C PRO A 161 21.09 -14.49 0.83
N VAL A 162 22.04 -13.89 0.10
CA VAL A 162 22.77 -12.68 0.53
C VAL A 162 22.41 -11.51 -0.37
N LYS A 163 22.04 -10.39 0.25
CA LYS A 163 21.70 -9.13 -0.43
C LYS A 163 22.91 -8.18 -0.39
N SER A 164 23.21 -7.56 -1.51
CA SER A 164 24.20 -6.48 -1.61
C SER A 164 23.55 -5.11 -1.39
N GLN A 165 24.36 -4.10 -1.10
CA GLN A 165 23.85 -2.74 -0.95
C GLN A 165 23.22 -2.19 -2.26
N SER A 166 23.76 -2.58 -3.41
CA SER A 166 23.17 -2.23 -4.72
C SER A 166 21.78 -2.83 -4.94
N ASP A 167 21.53 -4.05 -4.44
CA ASP A 167 20.22 -4.69 -4.56
C ASP A 167 19.14 -3.87 -3.84
N TRP A 168 19.48 -3.32 -2.66
CA TRP A 168 18.57 -2.43 -1.92
C TRP A 168 18.27 -1.15 -2.70
N GLY A 169 19.31 -0.52 -3.28
CA GLY A 169 19.14 0.70 -4.07
C GLY A 169 18.23 0.50 -5.28
N ILE A 170 18.42 -0.59 -6.02
CA ILE A 170 17.60 -0.92 -7.19
C ILE A 170 16.15 -1.19 -6.78
N ALA A 171 15.92 -1.98 -5.73
CA ALA A 171 14.58 -2.30 -5.27
C ALA A 171 13.83 -1.06 -4.73
N GLN A 172 14.52 -0.18 -3.99
CA GLN A 172 13.96 1.10 -3.53
C GLN A 172 13.55 2.01 -4.69
N ASP A 173 14.39 2.10 -5.74
CA ASP A 173 14.11 2.89 -6.94
C ASP A 173 12.85 2.40 -7.66
N GLN A 174 12.62 1.07 -7.75
CA GLN A 174 11.40 0.53 -8.31
C GLN A 174 10.13 0.94 -7.53
N ILE A 175 10.20 0.89 -6.19
CA ILE A 175 9.09 1.31 -5.33
C ILE A 175 8.85 2.82 -5.45
N GLU A 176 9.91 3.63 -5.41
CA GLU A 176 9.80 5.09 -5.53
C GLU A 176 9.17 5.48 -6.86
N LYS A 177 9.62 4.89 -7.98
CA LYS A 177 9.05 5.13 -9.31
C LYS A 177 7.58 4.75 -9.39
N LEU A 178 7.22 3.58 -8.86
CA LEU A 178 5.83 3.13 -8.85
C LEU A 178 4.94 4.09 -8.06
N LEU A 179 5.32 4.44 -6.82
CA LEU A 179 4.53 5.33 -5.97
C LEU A 179 4.38 6.72 -6.59
N ARG A 180 5.46 7.28 -7.17
CA ARG A 180 5.39 8.56 -7.89
C ARG A 180 4.44 8.49 -9.08
N MET A 181 4.55 7.45 -9.91
CA MET A 181 3.64 7.26 -11.04
C MET A 181 2.18 7.20 -10.58
N LEU A 182 1.89 6.45 -9.53
CA LEU A 182 0.53 6.32 -9.00
C LEU A 182 0.02 7.63 -8.40
N CYS A 183 0.87 8.38 -7.65
CA CYS A 183 0.48 9.62 -7.00
C CYS A 183 0.37 10.80 -7.96
N ASP A 184 1.24 10.86 -8.98
CA ASP A 184 1.39 12.06 -9.82
C ASP A 184 0.67 11.91 -11.17
N ALA A 185 0.56 10.69 -11.72
CA ALA A 185 0.05 10.45 -13.06
C ALA A 185 -1.33 9.78 -13.12
N CYS A 186 -1.82 9.19 -12.01
CA CYS A 186 -3.14 8.57 -11.98
C CYS A 186 -4.19 9.57 -11.49
N PRO A 187 -5.24 9.87 -12.28
CA PRO A 187 -6.28 10.83 -11.87
C PRO A 187 -7.23 10.30 -10.79
N CYS A 188 -7.33 8.97 -10.62
CA CYS A 188 -8.20 8.32 -9.64
C CYS A 188 -7.75 8.58 -8.20
N HIS A 189 -8.60 8.25 -7.23
CA HIS A 189 -8.18 8.21 -5.84
C HIS A 189 -7.21 7.07 -5.60
N MET A 190 -6.32 7.26 -4.61
CA MET A 190 -5.41 6.21 -4.18
C MET A 190 -5.29 6.14 -2.67
N VAL A 191 -5.26 4.91 -2.16
CA VAL A 191 -4.95 4.61 -0.75
C VAL A 191 -3.84 3.56 -0.71
N VAL A 192 -2.77 3.85 0.03
CA VAL A 192 -1.74 2.87 0.35
C VAL A 192 -1.79 2.56 1.83
N ILE A 193 -1.95 1.28 2.17
CA ILE A 193 -1.92 0.80 3.55
C ILE A 193 -0.51 0.37 3.90
N ALA A 194 -0.01 0.83 5.05
CA ALA A 194 1.34 0.53 5.50
C ALA A 194 1.40 0.22 7.00
N HIS A 195 2.35 -0.63 7.38
CA HIS A 195 2.79 -0.74 8.75
C HIS A 195 3.76 0.39 9.10
N ILE A 196 4.03 0.57 10.40
CA ILE A 196 5.02 1.51 10.89
C ILE A 196 6.22 0.77 11.46
N GLU A 197 7.38 1.43 11.37
CA GLU A 197 8.59 1.12 12.09
C GLU A 197 8.89 2.22 13.10
N ARG A 198 9.60 1.86 14.18
CA ARG A 198 10.04 2.80 15.22
C ARG A 198 11.53 3.00 15.10
N GLU A 199 11.96 4.23 14.94
CA GLU A 199 13.37 4.60 14.95
C GLU A 199 13.65 5.51 16.14
N THR A 200 14.74 5.22 16.86
CA THR A 200 15.19 6.08 17.94
C THR A 200 15.95 7.26 17.35
N ASP A 201 15.54 8.48 17.68
CA ASP A 201 16.30 9.69 17.36
C ASP A 201 17.50 9.79 18.31
N MET A 202 18.68 9.53 17.76
CA MET A 202 19.93 9.54 18.54
C MET A 202 20.41 10.95 18.94
N ILE A 203 19.85 11.99 18.30
CA ILE A 203 20.28 13.38 18.51
C ILE A 203 19.33 14.11 19.49
N LEU A 204 18.03 14.04 19.21
CA LEU A 204 17.01 14.74 20.00
C LEU A 204 16.44 13.87 21.12
N GLY A 205 16.73 12.59 21.09
CA GLY A 205 16.05 11.58 21.92
C GLY A 205 14.60 11.36 21.48
N GLY A 206 14.03 10.22 21.91
CA GLY A 206 12.64 9.89 21.58
C GLY A 206 12.51 8.88 20.44
N VAL A 207 11.26 8.60 20.06
CA VAL A 207 10.91 7.62 19.04
C VAL A 207 10.23 8.33 17.88
N LYS A 208 10.76 8.16 16.66
CA LYS A 208 10.10 8.57 15.43
C LYS A 208 9.36 7.38 14.82
N LEU A 209 8.10 7.59 14.43
CA LEU A 209 7.28 6.62 13.73
C LEU A 209 7.43 6.86 12.23
N MET A 210 7.89 5.85 11.50
CA MET A 210 8.10 5.93 10.07
C MET A 210 7.28 4.85 9.36
N VAL A 211 6.95 5.08 8.11
CA VAL A 211 6.36 4.04 7.28
C VAL A 211 7.34 2.87 7.12
N ALA A 212 6.87 1.65 7.34
CA ALA A 212 7.66 0.45 7.11
C ALA A 212 7.96 0.31 5.62
N SER A 213 9.18 0.65 5.24
CA SER A 213 9.63 0.66 3.84
C SER A 213 10.88 -0.17 3.64
N LEU A 214 11.26 -0.34 2.39
CA LEU A 214 12.47 -1.06 2.03
C LEU A 214 13.70 -0.21 2.37
N GLY A 215 14.24 -0.40 3.58
CA GLY A 215 15.41 0.32 4.09
C GLY A 215 15.14 1.79 4.44
N LYS A 216 16.10 2.37 5.18
CA LYS A 216 15.96 3.69 5.81
C LYS A 216 15.91 4.88 4.85
N ALA A 217 16.48 4.75 3.65
CA ALA A 217 16.58 5.86 2.70
C ALA A 217 15.23 6.20 2.00
N LEU A 218 14.34 5.22 1.86
CA LEU A 218 13.04 5.40 1.21
C LEU A 218 11.96 5.90 2.17
N ALA A 219 11.98 5.47 3.45
CA ALA A 219 10.96 5.79 4.44
C ALA A 219 10.63 7.29 4.56
N PRO A 220 11.60 8.23 4.66
CA PRO A 220 11.30 9.66 4.79
C PRO A 220 10.76 10.29 3.50
N LYS A 221 10.95 9.66 2.34
CA LYS A 221 10.48 10.18 1.05
C LYS A 221 9.01 9.87 0.78
N ILE A 222 8.52 8.75 1.30
CA ILE A 222 7.15 8.25 1.01
C ILE A 222 6.07 9.23 1.45
N PRO A 223 6.05 9.78 2.67
CA PRO A 223 5.02 10.72 3.11
C PRO A 223 4.89 11.96 2.21
N ALA A 224 5.98 12.39 1.58
CA ALA A 224 5.97 13.56 0.71
C ALA A 224 5.12 13.38 -0.56
N MET A 225 4.96 12.14 -1.05
CA MET A 225 4.22 11.81 -2.27
C MET A 225 2.70 11.89 -2.11
N PHE A 226 2.19 11.74 -0.89
CA PHE A 226 0.75 11.67 -0.62
C PHE A 226 0.16 13.02 -0.24
N SER A 227 -1.15 13.22 -0.48
CA SER A 227 -1.88 14.41 -0.05
C SER A 227 -2.23 14.36 1.44
N ASP A 228 -2.54 13.18 1.93
CA ASP A 228 -2.89 12.90 3.31
C ASP A 228 -2.04 11.73 3.83
N VAL A 229 -1.43 11.91 5.00
CA VAL A 229 -0.67 10.89 5.74
C VAL A 229 -1.28 10.76 7.11
N ILE A 230 -1.88 9.62 7.39
CA ILE A 230 -2.73 9.37 8.55
C ILE A 230 -2.13 8.23 9.37
N LEU A 231 -2.04 8.41 10.68
CA LEU A 231 -1.64 7.37 11.60
C LEU A 231 -2.88 6.70 12.22
N ALA A 232 -3.14 5.46 11.82
CA ALA A 232 -4.18 4.64 12.46
C ALA A 232 -3.70 4.14 13.81
N THR A 233 -4.47 4.38 14.86
CA THR A 233 -4.15 4.02 16.23
C THR A 233 -5.29 3.24 16.89
N ARG A 234 -4.98 2.53 17.97
CA ARG A 234 -5.95 1.82 18.80
C ARG A 234 -5.62 2.00 20.26
N GLN A 235 -6.60 2.39 21.04
CA GLN A 235 -6.52 2.46 22.49
C GLN A 235 -7.67 1.62 23.09
N GLY A 236 -7.33 0.47 23.66
CA GLY A 236 -8.33 -0.49 24.11
C GLY A 236 -9.22 -0.96 22.96
N THR A 237 -10.52 -0.65 23.04
CA THR A 237 -11.53 -0.98 22.01
C THR A 237 -11.80 0.16 21.03
N LYS A 238 -11.16 1.33 21.20
CA LYS A 238 -11.37 2.50 20.34
C LYS A 238 -10.29 2.58 19.27
N TRP A 239 -10.71 2.61 18.02
CA TRP A 239 -9.86 2.90 16.84
C TRP A 239 -10.01 4.37 16.46
N THR A 240 -8.90 5.02 16.15
CA THR A 240 -8.88 6.42 15.73
C THR A 240 -7.84 6.66 14.64
N TRP A 241 -8.03 7.73 13.88
CA TRP A 241 -7.03 8.26 12.97
C TRP A 241 -6.42 9.52 13.54
N ASP A 242 -5.12 9.50 13.72
CA ASP A 242 -4.34 10.60 14.24
C ASP A 242 -3.66 11.35 13.09
N THR A 243 -3.87 12.66 13.02
CA THR A 243 -3.28 13.58 12.04
C THR A 243 -2.45 14.69 12.71
N ALA A 244 -2.27 14.61 14.04
CA ALA A 244 -1.58 15.60 14.86
C ALA A 244 -0.35 15.07 15.59
N ASN A 245 -0.05 13.76 15.49
CA ASN A 245 1.05 13.12 16.21
C ASN A 245 2.41 13.66 15.75
N VAL A 246 3.16 14.23 16.69
CA VAL A 246 4.46 14.85 16.42
C VAL A 246 5.61 13.84 16.21
N GLN A 247 5.38 12.57 16.54
CA GLN A 247 6.37 11.51 16.35
C GLN A 247 6.39 10.94 14.93
N ALA A 248 5.44 11.35 14.08
CA ALA A 248 5.31 10.89 12.70
C ALA A 248 5.20 12.05 11.73
N ASP A 249 5.70 11.88 10.51
CA ASP A 249 5.56 12.86 9.43
C ASP A 249 4.14 12.80 8.87
N LEU A 250 3.17 13.36 9.62
CA LEU A 250 1.77 13.40 9.25
C LEU A 250 1.42 14.69 8.49
N LYS A 251 0.45 14.60 7.62
CA LYS A 251 -0.17 15.77 6.99
C LYS A 251 -1.59 15.43 6.56
N THR A 252 -2.43 16.43 6.48
CA THR A 252 -3.80 16.25 5.98
C THR A 252 -4.27 17.46 5.21
N ARG A 253 -4.96 17.23 4.09
CA ARG A 253 -5.71 18.23 3.33
C ARG A 253 -7.20 18.07 3.54
N ASN A 254 -7.62 16.86 3.90
CA ASN A 254 -9.04 16.47 3.88
C ASN A 254 -9.62 16.17 5.26
N LEU A 255 -8.79 16.04 6.30
CA LEU A 255 -9.23 15.84 7.68
C LEU A 255 -8.82 17.01 8.58
N PRO A 256 -9.49 17.21 9.74
CA PRO A 256 -9.00 18.08 10.79
C PRO A 256 -7.67 17.59 11.37
N ILE A 257 -6.81 18.52 11.80
CA ILE A 257 -5.57 18.18 12.54
C ILE A 257 -5.97 17.89 13.99
N LYS A 258 -6.08 16.62 14.35
CA LYS A 258 -6.37 16.15 15.70
C LYS A 258 -6.02 14.66 15.86
N GLY A 259 -5.88 14.20 17.10
CA GLY A 259 -5.46 12.81 17.41
C GLY A 259 -6.59 11.78 17.40
N ASP A 260 -7.85 12.18 17.25
CA ASP A 260 -9.01 11.33 17.46
C ASP A 260 -10.04 11.42 16.33
N ASN A 261 -9.60 11.57 15.07
CA ASN A 261 -10.50 11.48 13.94
C ASN A 261 -11.15 10.10 13.89
N GLU A 262 -12.41 10.05 13.48
CA GLU A 262 -13.10 8.79 13.17
C GLU A 262 -12.34 8.04 12.07
N PRO A 263 -12.15 6.70 12.18
CA PRO A 263 -11.48 5.90 11.16
C PRO A 263 -12.38 5.67 9.95
N SER A 264 -12.67 6.73 9.22
CA SER A 264 -13.62 6.76 8.10
C SER A 264 -13.13 7.63 6.95
N PHE A 265 -13.27 7.13 5.73
CA PHE A 265 -13.01 7.88 4.49
C PHE A 265 -14.16 8.82 4.11
N GLY A 266 -15.34 8.67 4.69
CA GLY A 266 -16.51 9.54 4.41
C GLY A 266 -16.17 11.04 4.49
N PRO A 267 -15.56 11.53 5.60
CA PRO A 267 -15.14 12.93 5.72
C PRO A 267 -14.13 13.38 4.65
N ILE A 268 -13.20 12.50 4.22
CA ILE A 268 -12.22 12.79 3.17
C ILE A 268 -12.93 12.99 1.83
N VAL A 269 -13.81 12.07 1.46
CA VAL A 269 -14.61 12.14 0.22
C VAL A 269 -15.52 13.39 0.24
N ALA A 270 -16.20 13.66 1.35
CA ALA A 270 -17.05 14.82 1.50
C ALA A 270 -16.27 16.14 1.33
N LYS A 271 -15.08 16.25 1.95
CA LYS A 271 -14.23 17.44 1.83
C LYS A 271 -13.70 17.61 0.41
N TRP A 272 -13.32 16.52 -0.27
CA TRP A 272 -12.88 16.55 -1.65
C TRP A 272 -14.02 17.00 -2.58
N LYS A 273 -15.23 16.46 -2.41
CA LYS A 273 -16.44 16.89 -3.15
C LYS A 273 -16.75 18.38 -2.93
N ALA A 274 -16.64 18.86 -1.69
CA ALA A 274 -16.86 20.28 -1.35
C ALA A 274 -15.88 21.24 -2.05
N ARG A 275 -14.73 20.74 -2.52
CA ARG A 275 -13.76 21.47 -3.32
C ARG A 275 -13.97 21.40 -4.83
N GLY A 276 -15.06 20.77 -5.27
CA GLY A 276 -15.42 20.61 -6.68
C GLY A 276 -15.06 19.26 -7.28
N GLY A 277 -14.70 18.27 -6.45
CA GLY A 277 -14.53 16.90 -6.89
C GLY A 277 -15.84 16.25 -7.29
N VAL A 278 -15.83 15.45 -8.36
CA VAL A 278 -17.00 14.75 -8.91
C VAL A 278 -16.63 13.26 -9.03
N LEU A 279 -17.45 12.37 -8.39
CA LEU A 279 -17.35 10.91 -8.52
C LEU A 279 -17.91 10.44 -9.86
#